data_ddcac06d498d3843ae7a1c04275d00e3
#
_entry.id   ddcac06d498d3843ae7a1c04275d00e3
#
_cell.length_a   1.000
_cell.length_b   1.000
_cell.length_c   1.000
_cell.angle_alpha   90.00
_cell.angle_beta   90.00
_cell.angle_gamma   90.00
#
_symmetry.space_group_name_H-M   'P 1'
#
loop_
_entity.id
_entity.type
_entity.pdbx_description
1 polymer ?
#
loop_
_entity_poly.entity_id
_entity_poly.type
_entity_poly.pdbx_seq_one_letter_code
_entity_poly.pdbx_strand_id
1 'polypeptide(L)'
;MTNREKYEKEILDVVCDRGLLAVDKHTNKVMLCKDCVCQDCKFDDTLTCINSFREWLNAEYVEQPKWKFTEDEKAILRNLPENYKWIARDSDGNIFVYEDRLRKESGALTDSPHHRLPLFNHMFQTIKWEDEEPCEFRKYIGEQNG
;
A
#
# COMPACT_ATOMS: atom_id res chain seq x y z
N MET A 1 2.96 10.15 -17.18
CA MET A 1 2.05 8.99 -17.43
C MET A 1 0.70 9.26 -16.79
N THR A 2 -0.35 9.17 -17.56
CA THR A 2 -1.72 9.31 -17.06
C THR A 2 -2.24 7.99 -16.46
N ASN A 3 -3.33 8.06 -15.69
CA ASN A 3 -3.99 6.86 -15.20
C ASN A 3 -4.47 5.96 -16.35
N ARG A 4 -4.92 6.54 -17.47
CA ARG A 4 -5.30 5.81 -18.67
C ARG A 4 -4.16 4.92 -19.18
N GLU A 5 -2.96 5.46 -19.31
CA GLU A 5 -1.79 4.73 -19.78
C GLU A 5 -1.34 3.67 -18.78
N LYS A 6 -1.39 3.98 -17.48
CA LYS A 6 -1.02 3.04 -16.42
C LYS A 6 -1.93 1.81 -16.36
N TYR A 7 -3.24 2.01 -16.51
CA TYR A 7 -4.25 0.97 -16.36
C TYR A 7 -4.83 0.48 -17.70
N GLU A 8 -4.15 0.77 -18.83
CA GLU A 8 -4.65 0.44 -20.17
C GLU A 8 -5.05 -1.03 -20.31
N LYS A 9 -4.24 -1.95 -19.84
CA LYS A 9 -4.50 -3.39 -19.92
C LYS A 9 -5.73 -3.79 -19.10
N GLU A 10 -5.79 -3.37 -17.85
CA GLU A 10 -6.91 -3.67 -16.96
C GLU A 10 -8.22 -3.07 -17.46
N ILE A 11 -8.15 -1.86 -18.03
CA ILE A 11 -9.31 -1.20 -18.65
C ILE A 11 -9.80 -1.99 -19.86
N LEU A 12 -8.90 -2.42 -20.75
CA LEU A 12 -9.24 -3.20 -21.93
C LEU A 12 -9.84 -4.55 -21.55
N ASP A 13 -9.29 -5.25 -20.57
CA ASP A 13 -9.80 -6.53 -20.09
C ASP A 13 -11.25 -6.39 -19.58
N VAL A 14 -11.55 -5.31 -18.85
CA VAL A 14 -12.90 -5.05 -18.32
C VAL A 14 -13.88 -4.57 -19.40
N VAL A 15 -13.43 -3.73 -20.32
CA VAL A 15 -14.29 -3.22 -21.44
C VAL A 15 -14.73 -4.34 -22.37
N CYS A 16 -13.90 -5.36 -22.56
CA CYS A 16 -14.29 -6.52 -23.36
C CYS A 16 -15.52 -7.25 -22.80
N ASP A 17 -15.79 -7.15 -21.52
CA ASP A 17 -16.95 -7.73 -20.84
C ASP A 17 -18.23 -6.85 -20.93
N ARG A 18 -18.18 -5.77 -21.68
CA ARG A 18 -19.30 -4.83 -21.92
C ARG A 18 -19.92 -4.23 -20.65
N GLY A 19 -19.10 -3.95 -19.65
CA GLY A 19 -19.55 -3.34 -18.39
C GLY A 19 -19.11 -1.89 -18.22
N LEU A 20 -19.77 -1.18 -17.30
CA LEU A 20 -19.27 0.08 -16.79
C LEU A 20 -18.06 -0.18 -15.87
N LEU A 21 -17.10 0.73 -15.93
CA LEU A 21 -15.88 0.65 -15.14
C LEU A 21 -16.05 1.30 -13.76
N ALA A 22 -15.46 0.66 -12.76
CA ALA A 22 -15.25 1.21 -11.43
C ALA A 22 -13.79 1.05 -11.01
N VAL A 23 -13.37 1.82 -10.03
CA VAL A 23 -12.06 1.69 -9.41
C VAL A 23 -12.27 1.60 -7.91
N ASP A 24 -11.84 0.49 -7.32
CA ASP A 24 -11.89 0.31 -5.87
C ASP A 24 -10.98 1.33 -5.19
N LYS A 25 -11.53 2.11 -4.24
CA LYS A 25 -10.80 3.21 -3.59
C LYS A 25 -9.68 2.76 -2.66
N HIS A 26 -9.72 1.52 -2.19
CA HIS A 26 -8.74 0.97 -1.25
C HIS A 26 -7.55 0.32 -1.96
N THR A 27 -7.83 -0.39 -3.06
CA THR A 27 -6.83 -1.18 -3.80
C THR A 27 -6.38 -0.51 -5.09
N ASN A 28 -7.09 0.51 -5.59
CA ASN A 28 -6.95 1.13 -6.92
C ASN A 28 -7.14 0.13 -8.08
N LYS A 29 -7.78 -1.01 -7.81
CA LYS A 29 -8.07 -2.02 -8.84
C LYS A 29 -9.20 -1.56 -9.74
N VAL A 30 -8.97 -1.65 -11.05
CA VAL A 30 -10.01 -1.44 -12.07
C VAL A 30 -10.85 -2.72 -12.18
N MET A 31 -12.16 -2.57 -12.16
CA MET A 31 -13.11 -3.68 -12.21
C MET A 31 -14.43 -3.26 -12.85
N LEU A 32 -15.33 -4.22 -13.05
CA LEU A 32 -16.70 -3.92 -13.48
C LEU A 32 -17.47 -3.22 -12.36
N CYS A 33 -18.25 -2.19 -12.71
CA CYS A 33 -19.08 -1.44 -11.76
C CYS A 33 -20.04 -2.35 -10.97
N LYS A 34 -20.57 -3.38 -11.60
CA LYS A 34 -21.45 -4.37 -10.95
C LYS A 34 -20.78 -5.16 -9.82
N ASP A 35 -19.46 -5.27 -9.87
CA ASP A 35 -18.65 -6.02 -8.90
C ASP A 35 -18.06 -5.12 -7.79
N CYS A 36 -18.32 -3.81 -7.88
CA CYS A 36 -17.88 -2.80 -6.92
C CYS A 36 -19.08 -2.18 -6.22
N VAL A 37 -19.09 -2.19 -4.89
CA VAL A 37 -20.09 -1.44 -4.13
C VAL A 37 -19.79 0.06 -4.27
N CYS A 38 -20.81 0.89 -4.55
CA CYS A 38 -20.60 2.33 -4.76
C CYS A 38 -19.84 3.01 -3.61
N GLN A 39 -20.09 2.62 -2.38
CA GLN A 39 -19.38 3.12 -1.20
C GLN A 39 -17.88 2.84 -1.20
N ASP A 40 -17.45 1.80 -1.91
CA ASP A 40 -16.05 1.41 -2.07
C ASP A 40 -15.48 1.87 -3.43
N CYS A 41 -16.31 2.47 -4.29
CA CYS A 41 -15.88 3.03 -5.56
C CYS A 41 -15.20 4.39 -5.34
N LYS A 42 -14.10 4.60 -6.03
CA LYS A 42 -13.36 5.88 -6.03
C LYS A 42 -14.20 7.06 -6.54
N PHE A 43 -15.23 6.75 -7.32
CA PHE A 43 -16.13 7.71 -7.97
C PHE A 43 -17.53 7.67 -7.33
N ASP A 44 -17.62 7.46 -6.03
CA ASP A 44 -18.86 7.43 -5.26
C ASP A 44 -19.55 8.82 -5.25
N ASP A 45 -19.97 9.23 -6.43
CA ASP A 45 -20.85 10.36 -6.63
C ASP A 45 -21.97 9.91 -7.59
N THR A 46 -23.12 9.65 -7.05
CA THR A 46 -24.26 9.00 -7.72
C THR A 46 -24.76 9.72 -8.98
N LEU A 47 -24.42 10.99 -9.18
CA LEU A 47 -24.88 11.78 -10.32
C LEU A 47 -23.81 12.00 -11.40
N THR A 48 -22.52 11.88 -11.06
CA THR A 48 -21.41 12.27 -11.94
C THR A 48 -20.27 11.26 -12.01
N CYS A 49 -20.47 10.03 -11.56
CA CYS A 49 -19.39 9.01 -11.50
C CYS A 49 -18.69 8.78 -12.85
N ILE A 50 -19.44 8.88 -13.98
CA ILE A 50 -18.85 8.74 -15.33
C ILE A 50 -17.91 9.91 -15.64
N ASN A 51 -18.26 11.12 -15.24
CA ASN A 51 -17.43 12.31 -15.43
C ASN A 51 -16.19 12.25 -14.53
N SER A 52 -16.36 11.88 -13.27
CA SER A 52 -15.27 11.68 -12.33
C SER A 52 -14.29 10.59 -12.80
N PHE A 53 -14.80 9.49 -13.36
CA PHE A 53 -13.98 8.45 -13.98
C PHE A 53 -13.19 8.99 -15.17
N ARG A 54 -13.81 9.79 -16.04
CA ARG A 54 -13.15 10.39 -17.20
C ARG A 54 -12.04 11.37 -16.80
N GLU A 55 -12.28 12.19 -15.79
CA GLU A 55 -11.29 13.11 -15.23
C GLU A 55 -10.11 12.31 -14.64
N TRP A 56 -10.38 11.26 -13.89
CA TRP A 56 -9.37 10.38 -13.33
C TRP A 56 -8.51 9.72 -14.42
N LEU A 57 -9.10 9.25 -15.52
CA LEU A 57 -8.36 8.66 -16.64
C LEU A 57 -7.32 9.62 -17.24
N ASN A 58 -7.63 10.90 -17.29
CA ASN A 58 -6.78 11.93 -17.89
C ASN A 58 -5.83 12.58 -16.85
N ALA A 59 -6.02 12.31 -15.56
CA ALA A 59 -5.15 12.81 -14.52
C ALA A 59 -3.79 12.12 -14.55
N GLU A 60 -2.76 12.83 -14.09
CA GLU A 60 -1.42 12.26 -13.92
C GLU A 60 -1.47 11.09 -12.95
N TYR A 61 -0.84 9.99 -13.32
CA TYR A 61 -0.70 8.83 -12.44
C TYR A 61 0.24 9.17 -11.29
N VAL A 62 -0.27 9.07 -10.09
CA VAL A 62 0.51 9.19 -8.86
C VAL A 62 0.64 7.80 -8.25
N GLU A 63 1.87 7.31 -8.21
CA GLU A 63 2.15 6.03 -7.57
C GLU A 63 1.76 6.10 -6.10
N GLN A 64 0.82 5.23 -5.71
CA GLN A 64 0.44 5.12 -4.30
C GLN A 64 1.56 4.39 -3.56
N PRO A 65 1.99 4.90 -2.42
CA PRO A 65 2.99 4.19 -1.63
C PRO A 65 2.45 2.81 -1.25
N LYS A 66 3.26 1.80 -1.45
CA LYS A 66 2.92 0.39 -1.14
C LYS A 66 2.48 0.22 0.31
N TRP A 67 3.13 0.95 1.21
CA TRP A 67 2.84 0.92 2.64
C TRP A 67 2.27 2.25 3.10
N LYS A 68 1.23 2.18 3.93
CA LYS A 68 0.59 3.34 4.56
C LYS A 68 0.61 3.14 6.07
N PHE A 69 1.07 4.13 6.78
CA PHE A 69 1.12 4.13 8.24
C PHE A 69 0.12 5.12 8.81
N THR A 70 -0.55 4.72 9.89
CA THR A 70 -1.35 5.64 10.70
C THR A 70 -0.44 6.63 11.43
N GLU A 71 -0.98 7.73 11.94
CA GLU A 71 -0.17 8.70 12.70
C GLU A 71 0.42 8.09 13.98
N ASP A 72 -0.30 7.18 14.64
CA ASP A 72 0.21 6.45 15.79
C ASP A 72 1.38 5.52 15.41
N GLU A 73 1.26 4.81 14.29
CA GLU A 73 2.34 3.97 13.75
C GLU A 73 3.57 4.79 13.38
N LYS A 74 3.37 5.95 12.75
CA LYS A 74 4.47 6.87 12.45
C LYS A 74 5.14 7.41 13.72
N ALA A 75 4.36 7.73 14.76
CA ALA A 75 4.90 8.16 16.04
C ALA A 75 5.78 7.09 16.66
N ILE A 76 5.37 5.82 16.63
CA ILE A 76 6.18 4.69 17.11
C ILE A 76 7.49 4.61 16.30
N LEU A 77 7.40 4.63 14.98
CA LEU A 77 8.57 4.50 14.11
C LEU A 77 9.55 5.68 14.25
N ARG A 78 9.05 6.91 14.49
CA ARG A 78 9.91 8.09 14.73
C ARG A 78 10.70 7.99 16.03
N ASN A 79 10.17 7.29 17.03
CA ASN A 79 10.81 7.10 18.33
C ASN A 79 11.77 5.91 18.38
N LEU A 80 11.88 5.12 17.32
CA LEU A 80 12.87 4.08 17.23
C LEU A 80 14.28 4.68 17.07
N PRO A 81 15.34 4.02 17.62
CA PRO A 81 16.71 4.43 17.38
C PRO A 81 17.02 4.59 15.88
N GLU A 82 17.87 5.57 15.54
CA GLU A 82 18.13 5.96 14.14
C GLU A 82 18.78 4.86 13.29
N ASN A 83 19.44 3.90 13.92
CA ASN A 83 20.05 2.76 13.25
C ASN A 83 18.99 1.82 12.64
N TYR A 84 17.77 1.76 13.20
CA TYR A 84 16.68 0.97 12.60
C TYR A 84 16.04 1.72 11.42
N LYS A 85 16.04 1.06 10.27
CA LYS A 85 15.55 1.64 9.00
C LYS A 85 14.47 0.81 8.32
N TRP A 86 14.40 -0.49 8.66
CA TRP A 86 13.57 -1.47 7.99
C TRP A 86 12.57 -2.10 8.94
N ILE A 87 11.37 -2.38 8.44
CA ILE A 87 10.31 -3.09 9.18
C ILE A 87 9.76 -4.21 8.30
N ALA A 88 9.51 -5.36 8.91
CA ALA A 88 8.89 -6.51 8.24
C ALA A 88 8.03 -7.30 9.21
N ARG A 89 7.14 -8.13 8.66
CA ARG A 89 6.35 -9.11 9.42
C ARG A 89 6.82 -10.51 9.08
N ASP A 90 6.91 -11.39 10.07
CA ASP A 90 7.23 -12.80 9.87
C ASP A 90 5.96 -13.64 9.54
N SER A 91 6.15 -14.92 9.26
CA SER A 91 5.05 -15.86 8.97
C SER A 91 4.08 -16.06 10.14
N ASP A 92 4.53 -15.83 11.36
CA ASP A 92 3.75 -15.96 12.58
C ASP A 92 2.99 -14.66 12.95
N GLY A 93 3.13 -13.62 12.12
CA GLY A 93 2.46 -12.33 12.30
C GLY A 93 3.22 -11.37 13.22
N ASN A 94 4.45 -11.68 13.63
CA ASN A 94 5.25 -10.80 14.46
C ASN A 94 5.90 -9.70 13.63
N ILE A 95 5.96 -8.49 14.20
CA ILE A 95 6.63 -7.33 13.62
C ILE A 95 8.07 -7.24 14.15
N PHE A 96 8.99 -7.03 13.22
CA PHE A 96 10.42 -6.82 13.50
C PHE A 96 10.94 -5.57 12.82
N VAL A 97 11.85 -4.89 13.47
CA VAL A 97 12.64 -3.78 12.90
C VAL A 97 14.10 -4.18 12.78
N TYR A 98 14.77 -3.69 11.74
CA TYR A 98 16.13 -4.07 11.37
C TYR A 98 16.98 -2.84 11.05
N GLU A 99 18.28 -2.99 11.24
CA GLU A 99 19.27 -1.98 10.86
C GLU A 99 19.57 -2.04 9.36
N ASP A 100 19.72 -3.25 8.80
CA ASP A 100 20.07 -3.48 7.42
C ASP A 100 18.90 -4.09 6.61
N ARG A 101 18.95 -3.90 5.28
CA ARG A 101 17.99 -4.52 4.38
C ARG A 101 18.16 -6.04 4.39
N LEU A 102 17.13 -6.72 4.85
CA LEU A 102 17.06 -8.16 4.82
C LEU A 102 16.67 -8.69 3.44
N ARG A 103 17.27 -9.81 3.08
CA ARG A 103 16.76 -10.68 2.02
C ARG A 103 15.94 -11.79 2.66
N LYS A 104 14.74 -12.03 2.17
CA LYS A 104 13.97 -13.22 2.52
C LYS A 104 14.60 -14.41 1.82
N GLU A 105 15.44 -15.15 2.50
CA GLU A 105 15.92 -16.45 2.06
C GLU A 105 15.22 -17.53 2.88
N SER A 106 14.43 -18.36 2.18
CA SER A 106 13.85 -19.63 2.67
C SER A 106 13.35 -19.66 4.13
N GLY A 107 12.49 -18.69 4.51
CA GLY A 107 11.75 -18.76 5.78
C GLY A 107 12.51 -18.37 7.04
N ALA A 108 13.77 -17.97 6.95
CA ALA A 108 14.55 -17.44 8.05
C ALA A 108 14.96 -15.99 7.76
N LEU A 109 14.68 -15.10 8.69
CA LEU A 109 15.23 -13.76 8.70
C LEU A 109 16.66 -13.87 9.23
N THR A 110 17.63 -13.61 8.37
CA THR A 110 19.06 -13.82 8.65
C THR A 110 19.66 -12.76 9.57
N ASP A 111 20.73 -13.09 10.21
CA ASP A 111 21.67 -12.52 11.16
C ASP A 111 21.89 -10.99 11.27
N SER A 112 21.01 -10.15 10.77
CA SER A 112 21.08 -8.71 11.01
C SER A 112 20.55 -8.34 12.41
N PRO A 113 21.14 -7.37 13.09
CA PRO A 113 20.58 -6.85 14.33
C PRO A 113 19.11 -6.49 14.15
N HIS A 114 18.24 -7.14 14.89
CA HIS A 114 16.80 -6.96 14.81
C HIS A 114 16.16 -6.90 16.19
N HIS A 115 15.04 -6.18 16.27
CA HIS A 115 14.19 -6.17 17.45
C HIS A 115 12.76 -6.54 17.10
N ARG A 116 12.22 -7.46 17.87
CA ARG A 116 10.80 -7.79 17.83
C ARG A 116 9.99 -6.73 18.56
N LEU A 117 8.85 -6.33 17.98
CA LEU A 117 7.91 -5.39 18.57
C LEU A 117 6.58 -6.10 18.94
N PRO A 118 6.59 -6.99 19.97
CA PRO A 118 5.46 -7.88 20.24
C PRO A 118 4.19 -7.11 20.67
N LEU A 119 4.33 -5.96 21.31
CA LEU A 119 3.20 -5.12 21.73
C LEU A 119 2.46 -4.49 20.55
N PHE A 120 3.07 -4.44 19.37
CA PHE A 120 2.55 -3.77 18.18
C PHE A 120 2.19 -4.73 17.04
N ASN A 121 2.12 -6.04 17.30
CA ASN A 121 1.77 -7.04 16.27
C ASN A 121 0.39 -6.79 15.63
N HIS A 122 -0.55 -6.17 16.34
CA HIS A 122 -1.87 -5.80 15.83
C HIS A 122 -1.87 -4.51 14.99
N MET A 123 -0.78 -3.76 15.01
CA MET A 123 -0.55 -2.55 14.21
C MET A 123 0.20 -2.89 12.91
N PHE A 124 0.49 -1.89 12.09
CA PHE A 124 1.24 -2.06 10.84
C PHE A 124 0.61 -3.07 9.88
N GLN A 125 -0.71 -3.01 9.74
CA GLN A 125 -1.47 -3.97 8.93
C GLN A 125 -1.13 -3.92 7.42
N THR A 126 -0.51 -2.85 6.96
CA THR A 126 -0.01 -2.75 5.58
C THR A 126 1.31 -3.49 5.35
N ILE A 127 2.01 -3.88 6.42
CA ILE A 127 3.19 -4.74 6.36
C ILE A 127 2.74 -6.20 6.45
N LYS A 128 2.95 -6.96 5.39
CA LYS A 128 2.53 -8.36 5.29
C LYS A 128 3.72 -9.31 5.15
N TRP A 129 3.54 -10.54 5.58
CA TRP A 129 4.55 -11.59 5.35
C TRP A 129 4.81 -11.84 3.85
N GLU A 130 3.74 -11.76 3.05
CA GLU A 130 3.78 -11.96 1.59
C GLU A 130 4.52 -10.86 0.83
N ASP A 131 4.85 -9.75 1.49
CA ASP A 131 5.67 -8.70 0.87
C ASP A 131 7.05 -9.27 0.52
N GLU A 132 7.45 -9.17 -0.74
CA GLU A 132 8.73 -9.70 -1.23
C GLU A 132 9.94 -9.01 -0.60
N GLU A 133 9.76 -7.73 -0.23
CA GLU A 133 10.80 -6.89 0.34
C GLU A 133 10.35 -6.27 1.67
N PRO A 134 11.27 -6.08 2.63
CA PRO A 134 10.99 -5.32 3.83
C PRO A 134 10.73 -3.84 3.49
N CYS A 135 9.94 -3.17 4.31
CA CYS A 135 9.66 -1.75 4.16
C CYS A 135 10.77 -0.88 4.77
N GLU A 136 11.37 0.01 3.97
CA GLU A 136 12.24 1.07 4.47
C GLU A 136 11.39 2.19 5.05
N PHE A 137 10.96 2.04 6.29
CA PHE A 137 9.95 2.90 6.90
C PHE A 137 10.37 4.37 7.06
N ARG A 138 11.67 4.65 7.12
CA ARG A 138 12.19 6.03 7.21
C ARG A 138 11.70 6.93 6.06
N LYS A 139 11.47 6.37 4.89
CA LYS A 139 10.92 7.08 3.73
C LYS A 139 9.47 7.53 3.91
N TYR A 140 8.72 6.89 4.81
CA TYR A 140 7.27 7.07 4.97
C TYR A 140 6.87 7.89 6.19
N ILE A 141 7.78 8.08 7.14
CA ILE A 141 7.48 8.79 8.39
C ILE A 141 7.73 10.30 8.35
N GLY A 142 8.28 10.79 7.24
CA GLY A 142 8.70 12.18 7.09
C GLY A 142 9.93 12.52 7.94
N GLU A 143 10.77 13.43 7.46
CA GLU A 143 11.80 14.02 8.32
C GLU A 143 11.11 14.87 9.38
N GLN A 144 11.42 14.65 10.65
CA GLN A 144 11.13 15.63 11.66
C GLN A 144 12.04 16.84 11.40
N ASN A 145 11.47 17.89 10.85
CA ASN A 145 12.02 19.22 11.00
C ASN A 145 11.80 19.63 12.48
N GLY A 146 12.72 19.22 13.29
CA GLY A 146 12.71 19.55 14.72
C GLY A 146 13.87 20.41 15.07
#